data_7e33e1f486e0219108422e59a7d19374
#
_entry.id   7e33e1f486e0219108422e59a7d19374
#
_cell.length_a   1.000
_cell.length_b   1.000
_cell.length_c   1.000
_cell.angle_alpha   90.00
_cell.angle_beta   90.00
_cell.angle_gamma   90.00
#
_symmetry.space_group_name_H-M   'P 1'
#
loop_
_entity.id
_entity.type
_entity.pdbx_description
1 polymer ?
#
loop_
_entity_poly.entity_id
_entity_poly.type
_entity_poly.pdbx_seq_one_letter_code
_entity_poly.pdbx_strand_id
1 'polypeptide(L)'
;MTLYEFSQSIRALNREKKFSEALKFFRENKSAFTHEQIGANKYIVNEMVSALIETNKLEAIFAFIEQYKVVLTSNDFSFLLKNLKDKASVNWAAVNRFCDLVQVETLGSECRSIEVERKGVLQTIELASDKENWYAIKTKALYEIRNYQECFELSKLALGTFDKFHYSNDVWFARRIALSKKHLGNLTEALNELLLVLRKKKEWFIQTEIAEIYKEKGDFEKAFKYAMDAINNFGDLEYKVGLLVLIGEVLGKMEEKELSFKHFMLSKLLRQQENWGIPYALEISLQNSGFEQLNPDQLPALKNELLNYWSRFKSQKHKLINQNNHYLTGRIDKILHNNERGADGFIKYENKSVYFKLNPSNELLSKLKIGMEVRFKMQPPKENGKKGITSYVKPMKYN
;
A
#
# COMPACT_ATOMS: atom_id res chain seq x y z
N MET A 1 -26.72 44.07 -8.66
CA MET A 1 -26.21 42.73 -8.97
C MET A 1 -26.83 41.76 -7.97
N THR A 2 -27.49 40.72 -8.45
CA THR A 2 -28.03 39.64 -7.62
C THR A 2 -26.92 38.66 -7.21
N LEU A 3 -27.18 37.82 -6.20
CA LEU A 3 -26.25 36.77 -5.77
C LEU A 3 -26.00 35.76 -6.91
N TYR A 4 -26.99 35.50 -7.75
CA TYR A 4 -26.86 34.66 -8.93
C TYR A 4 -25.92 35.28 -9.99
N GLU A 5 -26.14 36.53 -10.37
CA GLU A 5 -25.28 37.27 -11.30
C GLU A 5 -23.83 37.32 -10.79
N PHE A 6 -23.64 37.55 -9.47
CA PHE A 6 -22.33 37.52 -8.84
C PHE A 6 -21.62 36.17 -9.00
N SER A 7 -22.33 35.08 -8.75
CA SER A 7 -21.78 33.75 -8.91
C SER A 7 -21.41 33.42 -10.37
N GLN A 8 -22.27 33.82 -11.34
CA GLN A 8 -22.03 33.58 -12.76
C GLN A 8 -20.84 34.40 -13.28
N SER A 9 -20.64 35.62 -12.81
CA SER A 9 -19.48 36.44 -13.19
C SER A 9 -18.15 35.80 -12.73
N ILE A 10 -18.10 35.30 -11.49
CA ILE A 10 -16.91 34.60 -10.98
C ILE A 10 -16.67 33.33 -11.83
N ARG A 11 -17.73 32.56 -12.09
CA ARG A 11 -17.67 31.34 -12.88
C ARG A 11 -17.19 31.59 -14.33
N ALA A 12 -17.65 32.68 -14.96
CA ALA A 12 -17.21 33.04 -16.30
C ALA A 12 -15.71 33.30 -16.35
N LEU A 13 -15.18 34.07 -15.40
CA LEU A 13 -13.74 34.34 -15.30
C LEU A 13 -12.92 33.06 -15.05
N ASN A 14 -13.40 32.16 -14.20
CA ASN A 14 -12.74 30.89 -13.93
C ASN A 14 -12.72 29.96 -15.17
N ARG A 15 -13.79 29.92 -15.95
CA ARG A 15 -13.84 29.17 -17.22
C ARG A 15 -12.84 29.68 -18.25
N GLU A 16 -12.59 30.99 -18.26
CA GLU A 16 -11.56 31.62 -19.08
C GLU A 16 -10.15 31.49 -18.48
N LYS A 17 -10.00 30.76 -17.35
CA LYS A 17 -8.75 30.61 -16.57
C LYS A 17 -8.18 31.92 -16.02
N LYS A 18 -9.02 32.96 -15.92
CA LYS A 18 -8.67 34.27 -15.35
C LYS A 18 -8.86 34.30 -13.84
N PHE A 19 -8.22 33.36 -13.13
CA PHE A 19 -8.42 33.15 -11.69
C PHE A 19 -8.08 34.38 -10.84
N SER A 20 -7.02 35.11 -11.17
CA SER A 20 -6.66 36.33 -10.43
C SER A 20 -7.69 37.45 -10.62
N GLU A 21 -8.31 37.55 -11.80
CA GLU A 21 -9.40 38.49 -12.07
C GLU A 21 -10.67 38.09 -11.31
N ALA A 22 -10.98 36.80 -11.26
CA ALA A 22 -12.10 36.29 -10.46
C ALA A 22 -11.97 36.66 -8.97
N LEU A 23 -10.76 36.48 -8.39
CA LEU A 23 -10.47 36.88 -7.00
C LEU A 23 -10.55 38.40 -6.81
N LYS A 24 -10.14 39.21 -7.80
CA LYS A 24 -10.27 40.66 -7.76
C LYS A 24 -11.75 41.07 -7.82
N PHE A 25 -12.49 40.53 -8.78
CA PHE A 25 -13.93 40.79 -8.93
C PHE A 25 -14.71 40.44 -7.66
N PHE A 26 -14.41 39.29 -7.04
CA PHE A 26 -15.01 38.93 -5.75
C PHE A 26 -14.73 39.98 -4.67
N ARG A 27 -13.50 40.42 -4.50
CA ARG A 27 -13.11 41.41 -3.47
C ARG A 27 -13.84 42.76 -3.64
N GLU A 28 -14.00 43.21 -4.89
CA GLU A 28 -14.61 44.48 -5.23
C GLU A 28 -16.13 44.47 -5.02
N ASN A 29 -16.79 43.33 -5.15
CA ASN A 29 -18.25 43.23 -5.14
C ASN A 29 -18.86 42.51 -3.92
N LYS A 30 -18.06 41.84 -3.10
CA LYS A 30 -18.54 41.05 -1.96
C LYS A 30 -19.29 41.82 -0.91
N SER A 31 -19.04 43.14 -0.79
CA SER A 31 -19.71 44.02 0.17
C SER A 31 -21.21 44.20 -0.08
N ALA A 32 -21.71 43.85 -1.25
CA ALA A 32 -23.12 43.84 -1.58
C ALA A 32 -23.92 42.70 -0.91
N PHE A 33 -23.22 41.73 -0.26
CA PHE A 33 -23.82 40.52 0.28
C PHE A 33 -23.32 40.25 1.72
N THR A 34 -24.18 39.63 2.54
CA THR A 34 -23.75 39.20 3.88
C THR A 34 -22.78 38.00 3.80
N HIS A 35 -21.98 37.78 4.84
CA HIS A 35 -21.11 36.62 4.94
C HIS A 35 -21.91 35.32 4.84
N GLU A 36 -23.09 35.25 5.45
CA GLU A 36 -23.98 34.09 5.42
C GLU A 36 -24.51 33.81 4.01
N GLN A 37 -24.90 34.84 3.26
CA GLN A 37 -25.35 34.68 1.87
C GLN A 37 -24.23 34.10 0.97
N ILE A 38 -22.99 34.58 1.14
CA ILE A 38 -21.83 34.07 0.41
C ILE A 38 -21.53 32.64 0.83
N GLY A 39 -21.42 32.35 2.12
CA GLY A 39 -21.05 31.04 2.65
C GLY A 39 -22.08 29.96 2.38
N ALA A 40 -23.37 30.29 2.33
CA ALA A 40 -24.43 29.36 1.99
C ALA A 40 -24.55 29.10 0.47
N ASN A 41 -23.92 29.92 -0.38
CA ASN A 41 -23.98 29.75 -1.83
C ASN A 41 -22.87 28.85 -2.34
N LYS A 42 -23.16 27.55 -2.51
CA LYS A 42 -22.19 26.57 -2.96
C LYS A 42 -21.50 26.89 -4.28
N TYR A 43 -22.15 27.62 -5.20
CA TYR A 43 -21.54 28.00 -6.46
C TYR A 43 -20.44 29.03 -6.24
N ILE A 44 -20.70 30.08 -5.44
CA ILE A 44 -19.66 31.06 -5.07
C ILE A 44 -18.52 30.37 -4.33
N VAL A 45 -18.83 29.51 -3.37
CA VAL A 45 -17.83 28.78 -2.60
C VAL A 45 -16.92 27.96 -3.51
N ASN A 46 -17.49 27.14 -4.41
CA ASN A 46 -16.73 26.29 -5.30
C ASN A 46 -15.86 27.11 -6.28
N GLU A 47 -16.40 28.16 -6.87
CA GLU A 47 -15.65 29.00 -7.80
C GLU A 47 -14.52 29.78 -7.09
N MET A 48 -14.76 30.29 -5.89
CA MET A 48 -13.73 30.97 -5.09
C MET A 48 -12.62 30.01 -4.66
N VAL A 49 -12.97 28.84 -4.15
CA VAL A 49 -12.01 27.82 -3.76
C VAL A 49 -11.18 27.37 -4.98
N SER A 50 -11.82 27.16 -6.13
CA SER A 50 -11.11 26.83 -7.38
C SER A 50 -10.10 27.91 -7.75
N ALA A 51 -10.50 29.19 -7.75
CA ALA A 51 -9.59 30.29 -8.07
C ALA A 51 -8.42 30.41 -7.07
N LEU A 52 -8.67 30.16 -5.77
CA LEU A 52 -7.64 30.17 -4.74
C LEU A 52 -6.65 29.01 -4.89
N ILE A 53 -7.12 27.82 -5.27
CA ILE A 53 -6.28 26.65 -5.53
C ILE A 53 -5.37 26.94 -6.74
N GLU A 54 -5.95 27.39 -7.85
CA GLU A 54 -5.22 27.64 -9.09
C GLU A 54 -4.19 28.78 -8.95
N THR A 55 -4.46 29.74 -8.07
CA THR A 55 -3.48 30.80 -7.73
C THR A 55 -2.53 30.42 -6.61
N ASN A 56 -2.54 29.14 -6.16
CA ASN A 56 -1.71 28.60 -5.07
C ASN A 56 -1.83 29.35 -3.72
N LYS A 57 -3.04 29.82 -3.38
CA LYS A 57 -3.31 30.60 -2.16
C LYS A 57 -4.01 29.74 -1.11
N LEU A 58 -3.38 28.65 -0.67
CA LEU A 58 -3.99 27.68 0.26
C LEU A 58 -4.49 28.32 1.57
N GLU A 59 -3.69 29.20 2.19
CA GLU A 59 -4.09 29.86 3.43
C GLU A 59 -5.33 30.75 3.25
N ALA A 60 -5.50 31.34 2.07
CA ALA A 60 -6.69 32.12 1.77
C ALA A 60 -7.96 31.25 1.63
N ILE A 61 -7.83 29.96 1.33
CA ILE A 61 -8.97 29.02 1.33
C ILE A 61 -9.49 28.86 2.76
N PHE A 62 -8.61 28.62 3.71
CA PHE A 62 -8.99 28.48 5.11
C PHE A 62 -9.63 29.76 5.65
N ALA A 63 -8.99 30.92 5.39
CA ALA A 63 -9.52 32.22 5.77
C ALA A 63 -10.91 32.48 5.15
N PHE A 64 -11.11 32.06 3.88
CA PHE A 64 -12.41 32.18 3.21
C PHE A 64 -13.48 31.31 3.88
N ILE A 65 -13.17 30.03 4.15
CA ILE A 65 -14.10 29.11 4.82
C ILE A 65 -14.49 29.63 6.21
N GLU A 66 -13.52 30.06 7.00
CA GLU A 66 -13.73 30.59 8.35
C GLU A 66 -14.53 31.94 8.32
N GLN A 67 -14.14 32.89 7.45
CA GLN A 67 -14.76 34.19 7.34
C GLN A 67 -16.25 34.13 6.95
N TYR A 68 -16.55 33.24 5.98
CA TYR A 68 -17.90 33.09 5.45
C TYR A 68 -18.67 31.94 6.09
N LYS A 69 -18.15 31.31 7.15
CA LYS A 69 -18.76 30.19 7.88
C LYS A 69 -19.28 29.10 6.91
N VAL A 70 -18.45 28.72 5.95
CA VAL A 70 -18.84 27.77 4.93
C VAL A 70 -19.06 26.41 5.57
N VAL A 71 -20.26 25.84 5.43
CA VAL A 71 -20.55 24.46 5.82
C VAL A 71 -20.15 23.55 4.67
N LEU A 72 -19.10 22.76 4.88
CA LEU A 72 -18.59 21.81 3.89
C LEU A 72 -19.47 20.57 3.84
N THR A 73 -19.98 20.28 2.66
CA THR A 73 -20.72 19.03 2.36
C THR A 73 -19.79 17.93 1.88
N SER A 74 -20.28 16.69 1.78
CA SER A 74 -19.55 15.57 1.19
C SER A 74 -19.01 15.88 -0.21
N ASN A 75 -19.76 16.61 -1.03
CA ASN A 75 -19.32 16.99 -2.38
C ASN A 75 -18.18 18.01 -2.34
N ASP A 76 -18.27 19.00 -1.44
CA ASP A 76 -17.22 20.02 -1.26
C ASP A 76 -15.93 19.36 -0.73
N PHE A 77 -16.05 18.43 0.19
CA PHE A 77 -14.93 17.63 0.69
C PHE A 77 -14.23 16.87 -0.43
N SER A 78 -14.98 16.14 -1.24
CA SER A 78 -14.42 15.36 -2.36
C SER A 78 -13.76 16.25 -3.41
N PHE A 79 -14.38 17.41 -3.75
CA PHE A 79 -13.83 18.37 -4.71
C PHE A 79 -12.51 18.98 -4.21
N LEU A 80 -12.49 19.49 -2.97
CA LEU A 80 -11.30 20.11 -2.37
C LEU A 80 -10.17 19.13 -2.21
N LEU A 81 -10.47 17.92 -1.75
CA LEU A 81 -9.49 16.87 -1.57
C LEU A 81 -8.82 16.46 -2.88
N LYS A 82 -9.59 16.33 -3.96
CA LYS A 82 -9.03 16.06 -5.29
C LYS A 82 -8.03 17.12 -5.69
N ASN A 83 -8.42 18.39 -5.61
CA ASN A 83 -7.55 19.50 -6.00
C ASN A 83 -6.28 19.65 -5.12
N LEU A 84 -6.35 19.29 -3.84
CA LEU A 84 -5.18 19.31 -2.96
C LEU A 84 -4.20 18.15 -3.23
N LYS A 85 -4.71 17.02 -3.74
CA LYS A 85 -3.91 15.83 -4.06
C LYS A 85 -3.26 15.86 -5.44
N ASP A 86 -3.87 16.51 -6.41
CA ASP A 86 -3.44 16.49 -7.82
C ASP A 86 -2.18 17.35 -8.08
N LYS A 87 -1.55 17.91 -7.04
CA LYS A 87 -0.30 18.67 -7.15
C LYS A 87 0.93 17.78 -7.08
N ALA A 88 2.00 18.17 -7.74
CA ALA A 88 3.29 17.46 -7.77
C ALA A 88 3.88 17.21 -6.37
N SER A 89 3.58 18.07 -5.39
CA SER A 89 3.85 17.86 -3.98
C SER A 89 2.60 18.12 -3.15
N VAL A 90 2.14 17.12 -2.40
CA VAL A 90 0.97 17.23 -1.53
C VAL A 90 1.36 17.96 -0.25
N ASN A 91 0.69 19.07 0.06
CA ASN A 91 0.82 19.74 1.36
C ASN A 91 -0.04 19.00 2.41
N TRP A 92 0.56 18.02 3.09
CA TRP A 92 -0.16 17.19 4.07
C TRP A 92 -0.66 17.96 5.29
N ALA A 93 0.03 19.05 5.69
CA ALA A 93 -0.45 19.92 6.75
C ALA A 93 -1.75 20.64 6.35
N ALA A 94 -1.84 21.13 5.12
CA ALA A 94 -3.06 21.70 4.58
C ALA A 94 -4.19 20.66 4.45
N VAL A 95 -3.88 19.44 3.99
CA VAL A 95 -4.84 18.33 3.92
C VAL A 95 -5.36 18.00 5.32
N ASN A 96 -4.48 17.92 6.32
CA ASN A 96 -4.88 17.65 7.70
C ASN A 96 -5.84 18.72 8.22
N ARG A 97 -5.43 20.00 8.12
CA ARG A 97 -6.26 21.15 8.54
C ARG A 97 -7.60 21.18 7.81
N PHE A 98 -7.62 20.82 6.54
CA PHE A 98 -8.85 20.74 5.78
C PHE A 98 -9.80 19.65 6.31
N CYS A 99 -9.25 18.47 6.65
CA CYS A 99 -10.06 17.42 7.30
C CYS A 99 -10.64 17.88 8.64
N ASP A 100 -9.96 18.77 9.37
CA ASP A 100 -10.45 19.33 10.65
C ASP A 100 -11.66 20.26 10.49
N LEU A 101 -11.83 20.89 9.32
CA LEU A 101 -13.00 21.71 9.01
C LEU A 101 -14.25 20.89 8.71
N VAL A 102 -14.12 19.60 8.51
CA VAL A 102 -15.22 18.69 8.16
C VAL A 102 -15.68 17.94 9.40
N GLN A 103 -16.95 18.07 9.73
CA GLN A 103 -17.57 17.25 10.77
C GLN A 103 -17.81 15.83 10.20
N VAL A 104 -16.98 14.87 10.60
CA VAL A 104 -17.00 13.50 10.07
C VAL A 104 -18.36 12.81 10.26
N GLU A 105 -19.13 13.20 11.27
CA GLU A 105 -20.46 12.69 11.56
C GLU A 105 -21.49 13.07 10.47
N THR A 106 -21.24 14.18 9.77
CA THR A 106 -22.12 14.66 8.70
C THR A 106 -21.81 14.03 7.35
N LEU A 107 -20.69 13.30 7.25
CA LEU A 107 -20.32 12.60 6.02
C LEU A 107 -21.12 11.31 5.83
N GLY A 108 -21.58 11.09 4.59
CA GLY A 108 -22.34 9.89 4.24
C GLY A 108 -21.53 8.60 4.44
N SER A 109 -22.20 7.60 5.04
CA SER A 109 -21.66 6.25 5.21
C SER A 109 -22.05 5.31 4.05
N GLU A 110 -22.91 5.76 3.15
CA GLU A 110 -23.37 4.98 2.01
C GLU A 110 -22.30 4.89 0.92
N CYS A 111 -22.11 3.70 0.37
CA CYS A 111 -21.21 3.44 -0.72
C CYS A 111 -21.91 3.63 -2.06
N ARG A 112 -21.25 4.26 -3.02
CA ARG A 112 -21.77 4.41 -4.38
C ARG A 112 -21.14 3.37 -5.29
N SER A 113 -21.92 2.84 -6.23
CA SER A 113 -21.41 1.96 -7.28
C SER A 113 -21.25 2.73 -8.58
N ILE A 114 -20.17 2.46 -9.30
CA ILE A 114 -19.91 2.98 -10.64
C ILE A 114 -19.64 1.82 -11.60
N GLU A 115 -20.01 1.99 -12.85
CA GLU A 115 -19.63 1.06 -13.91
C GLU A 115 -18.32 1.54 -14.54
N VAL A 116 -17.35 0.65 -14.63
CA VAL A 116 -16.04 0.90 -15.22
C VAL A 116 -15.76 -0.18 -16.25
N GLU A 117 -15.42 0.21 -17.45
CA GLU A 117 -14.97 -0.73 -18.47
C GLU A 117 -13.51 -1.09 -18.23
N ARG A 118 -13.24 -2.39 -18.00
CA ARG A 118 -11.89 -2.95 -17.87
C ARG A 118 -11.70 -4.07 -18.89
N LYS A 119 -10.75 -3.90 -19.80
CA LYS A 119 -10.42 -4.87 -20.85
C LYS A 119 -11.66 -5.29 -21.69
N GLY A 120 -12.52 -4.33 -22.01
CA GLY A 120 -13.73 -4.57 -22.79
C GLY A 120 -14.91 -5.18 -22.03
N VAL A 121 -14.80 -5.31 -20.67
CA VAL A 121 -15.85 -5.83 -19.81
C VAL A 121 -16.31 -4.73 -18.86
N LEU A 122 -17.61 -4.44 -18.84
CA LEU A 122 -18.24 -3.57 -17.84
C LEU A 122 -18.23 -4.26 -16.48
N GLN A 123 -17.62 -3.61 -15.50
CA GLN A 123 -17.58 -4.08 -14.11
C GLN A 123 -18.16 -3.03 -13.19
N THR A 124 -19.08 -3.42 -12.33
CA THR A 124 -19.57 -2.56 -11.27
C THR A 124 -18.55 -2.53 -10.13
N ILE A 125 -18.05 -1.37 -9.80
CA ILE A 125 -17.11 -1.14 -8.70
C ILE A 125 -17.83 -0.33 -7.63
N GLU A 126 -17.83 -0.84 -6.42
CA GLU A 126 -18.30 -0.11 -5.25
C GLU A 126 -17.18 0.81 -4.75
N LEU A 127 -17.52 2.08 -4.52
CA LEU A 127 -16.59 3.10 -4.03
C LEU A 127 -16.72 3.20 -2.51
N ALA A 128 -15.63 3.54 -1.85
CA ALA A 128 -15.65 3.89 -0.43
C ALA A 128 -16.60 5.05 -0.16
N SER A 129 -17.28 5.02 0.97
CA SER A 129 -18.11 6.13 1.43
C SER A 129 -17.27 7.38 1.69
N ASP A 130 -17.90 8.55 1.71
CA ASP A 130 -17.21 9.82 2.01
C ASP A 130 -16.59 9.78 3.42
N LYS A 131 -17.26 9.15 4.37
CA LYS A 131 -16.76 8.94 5.73
C LYS A 131 -15.52 8.04 5.74
N GLU A 132 -15.51 6.91 5.02
CA GLU A 132 -14.32 6.04 4.89
C GLU A 132 -13.16 6.79 4.23
N ASN A 133 -13.42 7.55 3.16
CA ASN A 133 -12.43 8.37 2.49
C ASN A 133 -11.82 9.43 3.42
N TRP A 134 -12.64 10.05 4.28
CA TRP A 134 -12.15 11.01 5.26
C TRP A 134 -11.17 10.35 6.24
N TYR A 135 -11.52 9.20 6.83
CA TYR A 135 -10.59 8.46 7.70
C TYR A 135 -9.31 8.09 6.97
N ALA A 136 -9.42 7.61 5.74
CA ALA A 136 -8.26 7.19 4.95
C ALA A 136 -7.28 8.33 4.70
N ILE A 137 -7.80 9.53 4.38
CA ILE A 137 -6.95 10.68 4.07
C ILE A 137 -6.46 11.40 5.32
N LYS A 138 -7.29 11.56 6.34
CA LYS A 138 -6.92 12.20 7.61
C LYS A 138 -5.80 11.42 8.29
N THR A 139 -5.94 10.10 8.42
CA THR A 139 -4.89 9.27 9.02
C THR A 139 -3.60 9.26 8.20
N LYS A 140 -3.69 9.35 6.86
CA LYS A 140 -2.51 9.53 6.02
C LYS A 140 -1.86 10.89 6.26
N ALA A 141 -2.63 11.96 6.30
CA ALA A 141 -2.10 13.30 6.54
C ALA A 141 -1.42 13.40 7.93
N LEU A 142 -2.05 12.86 8.97
CA LEU A 142 -1.47 12.81 10.31
C LEU A 142 -0.13 12.06 10.34
N TYR A 143 -0.03 10.94 9.64
CA TYR A 143 1.23 10.20 9.52
C TYR A 143 2.32 11.04 8.83
N GLU A 144 2.00 11.66 7.71
CA GLU A 144 2.96 12.46 6.92
C GLU A 144 3.44 13.73 7.67
N ILE A 145 2.58 14.34 8.51
CA ILE A 145 2.98 15.46 9.37
C ILE A 145 3.59 15.01 10.72
N ARG A 146 3.82 13.70 10.89
CA ARG A 146 4.42 13.08 12.08
C ARG A 146 3.60 13.21 13.37
N ASN A 147 2.29 13.44 13.28
CA ASN A 147 1.40 13.36 14.42
C ASN A 147 0.99 11.90 14.66
N TYR A 148 1.95 11.09 15.13
CA TYR A 148 1.80 9.64 15.23
C TYR A 148 0.79 9.19 16.28
N GLN A 149 0.63 9.95 17.36
CA GLN A 149 -0.35 9.59 18.40
C GLN A 149 -1.78 9.68 17.86
N GLU A 150 -2.14 10.81 17.25
CA GLU A 150 -3.48 11.01 16.68
C GLU A 150 -3.71 10.06 15.49
N CYS A 151 -2.67 9.83 14.66
CA CYS A 151 -2.72 8.86 13.57
C CYS A 151 -3.06 7.45 14.07
N PHE A 152 -2.44 7.02 15.17
CA PHE A 152 -2.70 5.73 15.81
C PHE A 152 -4.14 5.63 16.29
N GLU A 153 -4.60 6.59 17.10
CA GLU A 153 -5.95 6.59 17.67
C GLU A 153 -7.03 6.60 16.58
N LEU A 154 -6.87 7.48 15.59
CA LEU A 154 -7.83 7.63 14.51
C LEU A 154 -7.86 6.41 13.58
N SER A 155 -6.69 5.80 13.30
CA SER A 155 -6.63 4.56 12.52
C SER A 155 -7.30 3.39 13.23
N LYS A 156 -7.14 3.31 14.55
CA LYS A 156 -7.82 2.30 15.38
C LYS A 156 -9.33 2.51 15.39
N LEU A 157 -9.77 3.76 15.54
CA LEU A 157 -11.19 4.12 15.46
C LEU A 157 -11.78 3.75 14.10
N ALA A 158 -11.07 4.06 13.00
CA ALA A 158 -11.49 3.70 11.64
C ALA A 158 -11.72 2.20 11.48
N LEU A 159 -10.82 1.37 12.00
CA LEU A 159 -10.98 -0.10 11.94
C LEU A 159 -12.21 -0.62 12.70
N GLY A 160 -12.65 0.10 13.74
CA GLY A 160 -13.87 -0.24 14.49
C GLY A 160 -15.15 0.39 13.95
N THR A 161 -15.05 1.29 12.96
CA THR A 161 -16.20 2.07 12.45
C THR A 161 -16.91 1.37 11.29
N PHE A 162 -16.19 0.59 10.49
CA PHE A 162 -16.71 0.01 9.26
C PHE A 162 -16.67 -1.52 9.31
N ASP A 163 -17.77 -2.18 8.91
CA ASP A 163 -17.83 -3.63 8.73
C ASP A 163 -17.15 -4.10 7.44
N LYS A 164 -17.13 -3.24 6.43
CA LYS A 164 -16.54 -3.48 5.11
C LYS A 164 -15.66 -2.31 4.71
N PHE A 165 -14.50 -2.64 4.14
CA PHE A 165 -13.53 -1.66 3.66
C PHE A 165 -13.33 -1.73 2.15
N HIS A 166 -13.03 -0.58 1.55
CA HIS A 166 -12.71 -0.43 0.13
C HIS A 166 -11.21 -0.15 -0.05
N TYR A 167 -10.67 -0.41 -1.24
CA TYR A 167 -9.28 -0.12 -1.63
C TYR A 167 -8.23 -0.69 -0.66
N SER A 168 -8.57 -1.74 0.11
CA SER A 168 -7.75 -2.29 1.19
C SER A 168 -7.49 -1.28 2.32
N ASN A 169 -8.44 -0.40 2.63
CA ASN A 169 -8.28 0.59 3.69
C ASN A 169 -8.06 -0.06 5.06
N ASP A 170 -8.63 -1.25 5.32
CA ASP A 170 -8.33 -2.04 6.52
C ASP A 170 -6.83 -2.34 6.67
N VAL A 171 -6.16 -2.68 5.58
CA VAL A 171 -4.71 -2.93 5.55
C VAL A 171 -3.93 -1.62 5.77
N TRP A 172 -4.38 -0.52 5.15
CA TRP A 172 -3.70 0.77 5.27
C TRP A 172 -3.86 1.37 6.68
N PHE A 173 -5.01 1.23 7.33
CA PHE A 173 -5.19 1.62 8.73
C PHE A 173 -4.32 0.76 9.66
N ALA A 174 -4.33 -0.57 9.51
CA ALA A 174 -3.49 -1.47 10.29
C ALA A 174 -1.98 -1.15 10.12
N ARG A 175 -1.54 -0.84 8.89
CA ARG A 175 -0.17 -0.40 8.63
C ARG A 175 0.16 0.91 9.35
N ARG A 176 -0.74 1.92 9.33
CA ARG A 176 -0.53 3.20 10.02
C ARG A 176 -0.46 3.01 11.54
N ILE A 177 -1.29 2.14 12.11
CA ILE A 177 -1.19 1.74 13.52
C ILE A 177 0.20 1.22 13.84
N ALA A 178 0.69 0.27 13.04
CA ALA A 178 2.01 -0.33 13.25
C ALA A 178 3.14 0.70 13.13
N LEU A 179 3.12 1.53 12.09
CA LEU A 179 4.14 2.56 11.88
C LEU A 179 4.09 3.66 12.94
N SER A 180 2.91 4.05 13.40
CA SER A 180 2.76 4.99 14.51
C SER A 180 3.37 4.42 15.79
N LYS A 181 3.10 3.13 16.12
CA LYS A 181 3.73 2.44 17.24
C LYS A 181 5.25 2.42 17.13
N LYS A 182 5.80 2.19 15.92
CA LYS A 182 7.25 2.27 15.65
C LYS A 182 7.81 3.63 16.08
N HIS A 183 7.21 4.71 15.59
CA HIS A 183 7.68 6.07 15.89
C HIS A 183 7.44 6.49 17.36
N LEU A 184 6.49 5.89 18.04
CA LEU A 184 6.24 6.07 19.48
C LEU A 184 7.14 5.18 20.37
N GLY A 185 8.09 4.44 19.78
CA GLY A 185 9.08 3.63 20.50
C GLY A 185 8.68 2.17 20.74
N ASN A 186 7.49 1.73 20.34
CA ASN A 186 6.98 0.38 20.56
C ASN A 186 7.36 -0.58 19.42
N LEU A 187 8.67 -0.78 19.20
CA LEU A 187 9.19 -1.59 18.08
C LEU A 187 8.66 -3.02 18.03
N THR A 188 8.48 -3.66 19.19
CA THR A 188 8.03 -5.05 19.24
C THR A 188 6.58 -5.19 18.80
N GLU A 189 5.69 -4.33 19.28
CA GLU A 189 4.29 -4.31 18.86
C GLU A 189 4.15 -3.91 17.39
N ALA A 190 4.90 -2.87 16.95
CA ALA A 190 4.93 -2.44 15.56
C ALA A 190 5.32 -3.59 14.62
N LEU A 191 6.34 -4.36 14.98
CA LEU A 191 6.77 -5.53 14.22
C LEU A 191 5.67 -6.60 14.11
N ASN A 192 5.02 -6.93 15.22
CA ASN A 192 3.95 -7.92 15.23
C ASN A 192 2.78 -7.49 14.34
N GLU A 193 2.37 -6.24 14.42
CA GLU A 193 1.31 -5.67 13.56
C GLU A 193 1.71 -5.69 12.07
N LEU A 194 2.94 -5.25 11.72
CA LEU A 194 3.40 -5.29 10.33
C LEU A 194 3.49 -6.71 9.77
N LEU A 195 3.84 -7.70 10.58
CA LEU A 195 3.83 -9.10 10.16
C LEU A 195 2.41 -9.59 9.87
N LEU A 196 1.39 -9.13 10.60
CA LEU A 196 -0.01 -9.41 10.30
C LEU A 196 -0.46 -8.72 9.01
N VAL A 197 -0.08 -7.45 8.82
CA VAL A 197 -0.34 -6.70 7.59
C VAL A 197 0.31 -7.39 6.38
N LEU A 198 1.56 -7.86 6.51
CA LEU A 198 2.28 -8.56 5.44
C LEU A 198 1.59 -9.87 5.01
N ARG A 199 0.91 -10.58 5.93
CA ARG A 199 0.12 -11.78 5.60
C ARG A 199 -1.07 -11.45 4.70
N LYS A 200 -1.71 -10.30 4.91
CA LYS A 200 -2.83 -9.82 4.10
C LYS A 200 -2.38 -9.24 2.76
N LYS A 201 -1.30 -8.48 2.76
CA LYS A 201 -0.80 -7.76 1.57
C LYS A 201 0.72 -7.80 1.49
N LYS A 202 1.25 -8.55 0.51
CA LYS A 202 2.70 -8.77 0.33
C LYS A 202 3.30 -7.68 -0.56
N GLU A 203 3.47 -6.48 -0.02
CA GLU A 203 4.08 -5.34 -0.72
C GLU A 203 5.53 -5.14 -0.29
N TRP A 204 6.39 -4.72 -1.22
CA TRP A 204 7.81 -4.52 -0.97
C TRP A 204 8.08 -3.48 0.13
N PHE A 205 7.28 -2.41 0.21
CA PHE A 205 7.48 -1.38 1.23
C PHE A 205 7.10 -1.86 2.63
N ILE A 206 6.12 -2.76 2.80
CA ILE A 206 5.83 -3.39 4.10
C ILE A 206 7.00 -4.27 4.55
N GLN A 207 7.60 -5.02 3.62
CA GLN A 207 8.80 -5.81 3.91
C GLN A 207 10.00 -4.91 4.26
N THR A 208 10.13 -3.75 3.62
CA THR A 208 11.15 -2.74 3.96
C THR A 208 10.96 -2.22 5.38
N GLU A 209 9.75 -1.87 5.77
CA GLU A 209 9.42 -1.40 7.13
C GLU A 209 9.73 -2.44 8.21
N ILE A 210 9.46 -3.71 7.93
CA ILE A 210 9.85 -4.82 8.82
C ILE A 210 11.38 -4.92 8.91
N ALA A 211 12.09 -4.80 7.78
CA ALA A 211 13.55 -4.83 7.77
C ALA A 211 14.15 -3.66 8.55
N GLU A 212 13.57 -2.46 8.46
CA GLU A 212 13.97 -1.31 9.27
C GLU A 212 13.84 -1.59 10.77
N ILE A 213 12.71 -2.15 11.21
CA ILE A 213 12.52 -2.47 12.63
C ILE A 213 13.54 -3.52 13.09
N TYR A 214 13.81 -4.57 12.30
CA TYR A 214 14.85 -5.53 12.66
C TYR A 214 16.24 -4.89 12.72
N LYS A 215 16.57 -3.97 11.80
CA LYS A 215 17.82 -3.19 11.85
C LYS A 215 17.91 -2.37 13.16
N GLU A 216 16.84 -1.65 13.51
CA GLU A 216 16.76 -0.86 14.75
C GLU A 216 16.91 -1.74 16.02
N LYS A 217 16.43 -2.99 15.96
CA LYS A 217 16.60 -3.99 17.04
C LYS A 217 17.97 -4.68 17.04
N GLY A 218 18.84 -4.39 16.07
CA GLY A 218 20.17 -5.01 15.92
C GLY A 218 20.14 -6.43 15.33
N ASP A 219 18.99 -6.94 14.87
CA ASP A 219 18.87 -8.24 14.21
C ASP A 219 19.13 -8.09 12.70
N PHE A 220 20.40 -7.93 12.34
CA PHE A 220 20.82 -7.64 10.97
C PHE A 220 20.56 -8.80 10.01
N GLU A 221 20.57 -10.04 10.48
CA GLU A 221 20.24 -11.20 9.65
C GLU A 221 18.78 -11.19 9.20
N LYS A 222 17.84 -10.92 10.13
CA LYS A 222 16.42 -10.79 9.77
C LYS A 222 16.16 -9.52 8.97
N ALA A 223 16.82 -8.41 9.30
CA ALA A 223 16.76 -7.19 8.51
C ALA A 223 17.16 -7.45 7.06
N PHE A 224 18.29 -8.12 6.84
CA PHE A 224 18.77 -8.49 5.51
C PHE A 224 17.78 -9.41 4.79
N LYS A 225 17.27 -10.44 5.46
CA LYS A 225 16.28 -11.37 4.88
C LYS A 225 15.04 -10.63 4.35
N TYR A 226 14.44 -9.76 5.17
CA TYR A 226 13.25 -9.00 4.75
C TYR A 226 13.57 -7.96 3.67
N ALA A 227 14.76 -7.35 3.71
CA ALA A 227 15.22 -6.44 2.68
C ALA A 227 15.43 -7.17 1.33
N MET A 228 15.98 -8.39 1.35
CA MET A 228 16.10 -9.24 0.15
C MET A 228 14.73 -9.69 -0.38
N ASP A 229 13.77 -10.00 0.50
CA ASP A 229 12.40 -10.28 0.09
C ASP A 229 11.75 -9.04 -0.55
N ALA A 230 12.00 -7.84 -0.04
CA ALA A 230 11.48 -6.57 -0.54
C ALA A 230 12.07 -6.20 -1.92
N ILE A 231 13.40 -6.30 -2.09
CA ILE A 231 14.05 -5.92 -3.34
C ILE A 231 13.63 -6.85 -4.48
N ASN A 232 13.40 -8.12 -4.19
CA ASN A 232 12.93 -9.14 -5.13
C ASN A 232 11.41 -9.15 -5.35
N ASN A 233 10.66 -8.34 -4.63
CA ASN A 233 9.21 -8.21 -4.81
C ASN A 233 8.87 -7.31 -6.01
N PHE A 234 7.61 -7.37 -6.47
CA PHE A 234 7.11 -6.54 -7.58
C PHE A 234 7.31 -5.03 -7.31
N GLY A 235 7.55 -4.28 -8.36
CA GLY A 235 7.72 -2.82 -8.36
C GLY A 235 9.08 -2.40 -8.94
N ASP A 236 9.09 -1.24 -9.61
CA ASP A 236 10.26 -0.73 -10.29
C ASP A 236 11.37 -0.35 -9.31
N LEU A 237 12.60 -0.57 -9.73
CA LEU A 237 13.77 -0.40 -8.88
C LEU A 237 13.99 1.07 -8.49
N GLU A 238 13.60 1.97 -9.36
CA GLU A 238 13.70 3.41 -9.19
C GLU A 238 12.92 3.87 -7.93
N TYR A 239 11.76 3.28 -7.64
CA TYR A 239 11.01 3.56 -6.41
C TYR A 239 11.60 2.91 -5.15
N LYS A 240 12.57 2.01 -5.30
CA LYS A 240 13.21 1.28 -4.19
C LYS A 240 14.55 1.88 -3.76
N VAL A 241 14.89 3.10 -4.17
CA VAL A 241 16.17 3.75 -3.82
C VAL A 241 16.39 3.87 -2.31
N GLY A 242 15.34 4.05 -1.52
CA GLY A 242 15.43 4.02 -0.05
C GLY A 242 15.75 2.62 0.49
N LEU A 243 15.16 1.58 -0.10
CA LEU A 243 15.47 0.18 0.23
C LEU A 243 16.93 -0.18 -0.09
N LEU A 244 17.48 0.35 -1.18
CA LEU A 244 18.90 0.15 -1.49
C LEU A 244 19.81 0.74 -0.40
N VAL A 245 19.46 1.92 0.13
CA VAL A 245 20.18 2.50 1.28
C VAL A 245 20.09 1.59 2.50
N LEU A 246 18.89 1.12 2.83
CA LEU A 246 18.69 0.19 3.95
C LEU A 246 19.51 -1.09 3.81
N ILE A 247 19.55 -1.68 2.60
CA ILE A 247 20.38 -2.87 2.34
C ILE A 247 21.85 -2.55 2.55
N GLY A 248 22.33 -1.40 2.05
CA GLY A 248 23.69 -0.96 2.23
C GLY A 248 24.05 -0.80 3.71
N GLU A 249 23.19 -0.15 4.50
CA GLU A 249 23.38 0.00 5.95
C GLU A 249 23.45 -1.35 6.69
N VAL A 250 22.53 -2.27 6.35
CA VAL A 250 22.50 -3.62 6.96
C VAL A 250 23.77 -4.40 6.60
N LEU A 251 24.17 -4.41 5.32
CA LEU A 251 25.40 -5.07 4.87
C LEU A 251 26.66 -4.48 5.52
N GLY A 252 26.71 -3.16 5.68
CA GLY A 252 27.80 -2.51 6.41
C GLY A 252 27.91 -2.97 7.87
N LYS A 253 26.77 -3.22 8.55
CA LYS A 253 26.76 -3.79 9.90
C LYS A 253 27.12 -5.29 9.93
N MET A 254 26.99 -5.99 8.80
CA MET A 254 27.40 -7.38 8.62
C MET A 254 28.83 -7.51 8.08
N GLU A 255 29.61 -6.40 8.08
CA GLU A 255 31.00 -6.30 7.59
C GLU A 255 31.16 -6.54 6.07
N GLU A 256 30.08 -6.58 5.30
CA GLU A 256 30.07 -6.74 3.84
C GLU A 256 30.27 -5.38 3.13
N LYS A 257 31.44 -4.77 3.34
CA LYS A 257 31.73 -3.38 2.97
C LYS A 257 31.59 -3.07 1.49
N GLU A 258 32.08 -3.94 0.62
CA GLU A 258 31.98 -3.76 -0.84
C GLU A 258 30.53 -3.81 -1.33
N LEU A 259 29.76 -4.79 -0.85
CA LEU A 259 28.35 -4.90 -1.19
C LEU A 259 27.54 -3.72 -0.63
N SER A 260 27.85 -3.27 0.59
CA SER A 260 27.28 -2.05 1.18
C SER A 260 27.49 -0.84 0.26
N PHE A 261 28.73 -0.59 -0.13
CA PHE A 261 29.08 0.49 -1.07
C PHE A 261 28.32 0.39 -2.40
N LYS A 262 28.27 -0.79 -3.02
CA LYS A 262 27.58 -1.03 -4.28
C LYS A 262 26.08 -0.68 -4.20
N HIS A 263 25.40 -0.98 -3.09
CA HIS A 263 24.00 -0.62 -2.88
C HIS A 263 23.80 0.89 -2.70
N PHE A 264 24.69 1.57 -1.95
CA PHE A 264 24.67 3.01 -1.83
C PHE A 264 24.90 3.69 -3.18
N MET A 265 25.90 3.20 -3.96
CA MET A 265 26.17 3.72 -5.31
C MET A 265 24.98 3.54 -6.24
N LEU A 266 24.36 2.37 -6.26
CA LEU A 266 23.18 2.15 -7.09
C LEU A 266 22.04 3.09 -6.71
N SER A 267 21.80 3.32 -5.42
CA SER A 267 20.81 4.31 -4.97
C SER A 267 21.13 5.72 -5.45
N LYS A 268 22.41 6.14 -5.37
CA LYS A 268 22.87 7.46 -5.84
C LYS A 268 22.66 7.60 -7.35
N LEU A 269 23.14 6.64 -8.15
CA LEU A 269 23.09 6.70 -9.60
C LEU A 269 21.65 6.69 -10.14
N LEU A 270 20.76 5.90 -9.55
CA LEU A 270 19.33 5.92 -9.92
C LEU A 270 18.69 7.26 -9.59
N ARG A 271 19.01 7.88 -8.44
CA ARG A 271 18.50 9.21 -8.11
C ARG A 271 18.99 10.28 -9.08
N GLN A 272 20.26 10.19 -9.51
CA GLN A 272 20.82 11.09 -10.53
C GLN A 272 20.10 10.93 -11.88
N GLN A 273 19.84 9.69 -12.32
CA GLN A 273 19.12 9.41 -13.55
C GLN A 273 17.72 10.03 -13.54
N GLU A 274 17.01 9.96 -12.40
CA GLU A 274 15.65 10.48 -12.23
C GLU A 274 15.60 11.97 -11.82
N ASN A 275 16.75 12.65 -11.74
CA ASN A 275 16.88 14.03 -11.24
C ASN A 275 16.30 14.24 -9.83
N TRP A 276 16.42 13.23 -8.97
CA TRP A 276 15.99 13.31 -7.57
C TRP A 276 17.13 13.77 -6.67
N GLY A 277 16.79 14.43 -5.57
CA GLY A 277 17.76 14.84 -4.57
C GLY A 277 18.49 13.65 -3.93
N ILE A 278 19.78 13.80 -3.70
CA ILE A 278 20.62 12.81 -3.01
C ILE A 278 20.64 13.16 -1.52
N PRO A 279 20.20 12.26 -0.63
CA PRO A 279 20.26 12.50 0.81
C PRO A 279 21.69 12.69 1.29
N TYR A 280 21.94 13.70 2.13
CA TYR A 280 23.27 13.99 2.68
C TYR A 280 23.90 12.78 3.38
N ALA A 281 23.10 12.02 4.15
CA ALA A 281 23.58 10.81 4.83
C ALA A 281 24.11 9.75 3.85
N LEU A 282 23.50 9.62 2.66
CA LEU A 282 23.98 8.71 1.61
C LEU A 282 25.34 9.17 1.06
N GLU A 283 25.53 10.47 0.85
CA GLU A 283 26.82 11.00 0.39
C GLU A 283 27.94 10.79 1.42
N ILE A 284 27.66 11.02 2.69
CA ILE A 284 28.60 10.73 3.79
C ILE A 284 28.95 9.25 3.84
N SER A 285 27.96 8.35 3.69
CA SER A 285 28.21 6.90 3.68
C SER A 285 29.12 6.49 2.52
N LEU A 286 28.95 7.08 1.35
CA LEU A 286 29.80 6.84 0.18
C LEU A 286 31.23 7.38 0.35
N GLN A 287 31.38 8.59 0.89
CA GLN A 287 32.69 9.20 1.16
C GLN A 287 33.49 8.39 2.18
N ASN A 288 32.82 7.88 3.23
CA ASN A 288 33.46 7.11 4.29
C ASN A 288 33.68 5.63 3.93
N SER A 289 33.22 5.18 2.78
CA SER A 289 33.30 3.76 2.38
C SER A 289 34.73 3.30 2.07
N GLY A 290 35.61 4.22 1.68
CA GLY A 290 36.98 3.91 1.21
C GLY A 290 37.06 3.36 -0.22
N PHE A 291 35.94 3.30 -0.94
CA PHE A 291 35.88 2.88 -2.34
C PHE A 291 35.76 4.08 -3.29
N GLU A 292 36.31 3.94 -4.49
CA GLU A 292 36.15 4.94 -5.54
C GLU A 292 34.70 4.96 -6.06
N GLN A 293 34.14 6.16 -6.19
CA GLN A 293 32.77 6.32 -6.65
C GLN A 293 32.67 6.06 -8.16
N LEU A 294 31.62 5.34 -8.54
CA LEU A 294 31.36 4.99 -9.94
C LEU A 294 30.74 6.17 -10.70
N ASN A 295 31.01 6.23 -11.99
CA ASN A 295 30.41 7.20 -12.91
C ASN A 295 29.03 6.75 -13.39
N PRO A 296 28.17 7.66 -13.89
CA PRO A 296 26.82 7.32 -14.38
C PRO A 296 26.79 6.27 -15.50
N ASP A 297 27.80 6.20 -16.34
CA ASP A 297 27.94 5.21 -17.42
C ASP A 297 28.13 3.78 -16.92
N GLN A 298 28.56 3.61 -15.67
CA GLN A 298 28.70 2.30 -15.02
C GLN A 298 27.41 1.78 -14.39
N LEU A 299 26.32 2.58 -14.37
CA LEU A 299 25.03 2.19 -13.82
C LEU A 299 24.47 0.85 -14.38
N PRO A 300 24.49 0.57 -15.70
CA PRO A 300 23.96 -0.68 -16.22
C PRO A 300 24.73 -1.90 -15.72
N ALA A 301 26.05 -1.81 -15.63
CA ALA A 301 26.91 -2.89 -15.13
C ALA A 301 26.64 -3.17 -13.64
N LEU A 302 26.62 -2.12 -12.80
CA LEU A 302 26.30 -2.23 -11.38
C LEU A 302 24.90 -2.78 -11.13
N LYS A 303 23.90 -2.29 -11.88
CA LYS A 303 22.53 -2.78 -11.80
C LYS A 303 22.44 -4.27 -12.10
N ASN A 304 23.09 -4.74 -13.17
CA ASN A 304 23.12 -6.15 -13.54
C ASN A 304 23.83 -7.02 -12.49
N GLU A 305 24.94 -6.56 -11.95
CA GLU A 305 25.66 -7.26 -10.88
C GLU A 305 24.77 -7.47 -9.66
N LEU A 306 24.11 -6.41 -9.18
CA LEU A 306 23.23 -6.48 -8.00
C LEU A 306 21.95 -7.27 -8.27
N LEU A 307 21.36 -7.20 -9.47
CA LEU A 307 20.24 -8.07 -9.85
C LEU A 307 20.62 -9.55 -9.77
N ASN A 308 21.82 -9.92 -10.24
CA ASN A 308 22.34 -11.27 -10.12
C ASN A 308 22.58 -11.68 -8.66
N TYR A 309 23.09 -10.76 -7.85
CA TYR A 309 23.25 -10.97 -6.40
C TYR A 309 21.91 -11.25 -5.73
N TRP A 310 20.90 -10.38 -5.90
CA TRP A 310 19.58 -10.53 -5.29
C TRP A 310 18.84 -11.80 -5.76
N SER A 311 19.04 -12.21 -7.01
CA SER A 311 18.39 -13.40 -7.58
C SER A 311 18.72 -14.68 -6.82
N ARG A 312 19.89 -14.76 -6.18
CA ARG A 312 20.32 -15.90 -5.36
C ARG A 312 19.40 -16.12 -4.17
N PHE A 313 18.88 -15.04 -3.59
CA PHE A 313 17.93 -15.10 -2.46
C PHE A 313 16.51 -15.44 -2.91
N LYS A 314 16.12 -15.06 -4.12
CA LYS A 314 14.85 -15.47 -4.73
C LYS A 314 14.80 -16.99 -4.97
N SER A 315 15.90 -17.57 -5.39
CA SER A 315 16.00 -19.01 -5.62
C SER A 315 16.06 -19.84 -4.34
N GLN A 316 16.55 -19.29 -3.23
CA GLN A 316 16.52 -19.96 -1.92
C GLN A 316 15.08 -20.08 -1.40
N LYS A 317 14.23 -19.07 -1.63
CA LYS A 317 12.79 -19.15 -1.29
C LYS A 317 12.11 -20.25 -2.12
N HIS A 318 12.44 -20.41 -3.38
CA HIS A 318 11.99 -21.53 -4.22
C HIS A 318 12.59 -22.88 -3.78
N LYS A 319 13.84 -22.92 -3.29
CA LYS A 319 14.43 -24.13 -2.73
C LYS A 319 13.79 -24.53 -1.39
N LEU A 320 13.49 -23.59 -0.50
CA LEU A 320 12.75 -23.84 0.75
C LEU A 320 11.29 -24.20 0.49
N ILE A 321 10.65 -23.57 -0.52
CA ILE A 321 9.31 -23.97 -0.98
C ILE A 321 9.39 -25.35 -1.66
N ASN A 322 10.46 -25.66 -2.39
CA ASN A 322 10.70 -26.98 -2.99
C ASN A 322 11.15 -28.04 -1.97
N GLN A 323 11.79 -27.67 -0.86
CA GLN A 323 12.05 -28.57 0.26
C GLN A 323 10.76 -28.87 1.05
N ASN A 324 9.83 -27.90 1.18
CA ASN A 324 8.46 -28.15 1.63
C ASN A 324 7.57 -28.78 0.55
N ASN A 325 8.05 -28.92 -0.68
CA ASN A 325 7.41 -29.60 -1.79
C ASN A 325 7.83 -31.09 -1.91
N HIS A 326 8.37 -31.70 -0.86
CA HIS A 326 8.62 -33.14 -0.85
C HIS A 326 7.28 -33.87 -1.05
N TYR A 327 7.19 -34.59 -2.14
CA TYR A 327 6.15 -35.59 -2.28
C TYR A 327 6.42 -36.69 -1.26
N LEU A 328 5.49 -36.87 -0.36
CA LEU A 328 5.45 -37.99 0.54
C LEU A 328 4.92 -39.22 -0.22
N THR A 329 5.36 -40.39 0.17
CA THR A 329 4.84 -41.65 -0.38
C THR A 329 3.91 -42.31 0.63
N GLY A 330 2.75 -42.72 0.18
CA GLY A 330 1.78 -43.42 0.99
C GLY A 330 0.93 -44.39 0.14
N ARG A 331 0.04 -45.11 0.79
CA ARG A 331 -0.89 -46.02 0.11
C ARG A 331 -2.32 -45.56 0.28
N ILE A 332 -3.14 -45.71 -0.76
CA ILE A 332 -4.58 -45.48 -0.65
C ILE A 332 -5.14 -46.49 0.34
N ASP A 333 -5.60 -46.02 1.47
CA ASP A 333 -6.12 -46.86 2.55
C ASP A 333 -7.64 -47.07 2.42
N LYS A 334 -8.35 -45.99 2.07
CA LYS A 334 -9.79 -45.99 1.91
C LYS A 334 -10.25 -45.04 0.83
N ILE A 335 -11.19 -45.46 -0.02
CA ILE A 335 -11.90 -44.61 -0.98
C ILE A 335 -13.31 -44.44 -0.45
N LEU A 336 -13.75 -43.19 -0.24
CA LEU A 336 -15.09 -42.85 0.22
C LEU A 336 -16.06 -42.68 -0.94
N HIS A 337 -15.60 -41.94 -1.94
CA HIS A 337 -16.37 -41.71 -3.17
C HIS A 337 -15.42 -41.80 -4.37
N ASN A 338 -15.92 -42.34 -5.48
CA ASN A 338 -15.26 -42.38 -6.79
C ASN A 338 -16.33 -42.34 -7.87
N ASN A 339 -16.61 -41.18 -8.42
CA ASN A 339 -17.65 -40.94 -9.39
C ASN A 339 -17.29 -39.83 -10.38
N GLU A 340 -18.17 -39.45 -11.26
CA GLU A 340 -17.98 -38.40 -12.28
C GLU A 340 -17.59 -37.03 -11.68
N ARG A 341 -17.90 -36.79 -10.41
CA ARG A 341 -17.54 -35.54 -9.69
C ARG A 341 -16.16 -35.58 -9.05
N GLY A 342 -15.42 -36.69 -9.18
CA GLY A 342 -14.11 -36.90 -8.62
C GLY A 342 -14.04 -38.05 -7.62
N ALA A 343 -12.95 -38.13 -6.88
CA ALA A 343 -12.76 -39.12 -5.83
C ALA A 343 -12.22 -38.49 -4.55
N ASP A 344 -12.56 -39.10 -3.42
CA ASP A 344 -12.00 -38.73 -2.13
C ASP A 344 -11.81 -39.97 -1.24
N GLY A 345 -10.95 -39.82 -0.24
CA GLY A 345 -10.62 -40.93 0.65
C GLY A 345 -9.45 -40.62 1.56
N PHE A 346 -8.75 -41.66 1.98
CA PHE A 346 -7.63 -41.57 2.89
C PHE A 346 -6.38 -42.26 2.32
N ILE A 347 -5.23 -41.63 2.52
CA ILE A 347 -3.90 -42.15 2.25
C ILE A 347 -3.26 -42.50 3.58
N LYS A 348 -2.79 -43.72 3.75
CA LYS A 348 -1.97 -44.13 4.88
C LYS A 348 -0.50 -43.81 4.59
N TYR A 349 0.10 -43.02 5.47
CA TYR A 349 1.48 -42.55 5.39
C TYR A 349 2.11 -42.66 6.77
N GLU A 350 3.15 -43.46 6.89
CA GLU A 350 3.70 -43.83 8.21
C GLU A 350 2.57 -44.32 9.13
N ASN A 351 2.42 -43.74 10.33
CA ASN A 351 1.32 -44.05 11.25
C ASN A 351 0.17 -43.03 11.22
N LYS A 352 0.05 -42.26 10.10
CA LYS A 352 -0.95 -41.20 9.94
C LYS A 352 -1.88 -41.51 8.78
N SER A 353 -3.12 -41.01 8.88
CA SER A 353 -4.11 -41.06 7.81
C SER A 353 -4.37 -39.64 7.30
N VAL A 354 -4.21 -39.42 6.01
CA VAL A 354 -4.34 -38.12 5.36
C VAL A 354 -5.49 -38.15 4.38
N TYR A 355 -6.45 -37.23 4.56
CA TYR A 355 -7.59 -37.12 3.64
C TYR A 355 -7.14 -36.53 2.30
N PHE A 356 -7.57 -37.12 1.20
CA PHE A 356 -7.36 -36.59 -0.14
C PHE A 356 -8.68 -36.33 -0.87
N LYS A 357 -8.63 -35.38 -1.81
CA LYS A 357 -9.71 -35.11 -2.75
C LYS A 357 -9.16 -34.89 -4.15
N LEU A 358 -9.67 -35.61 -5.13
CA LEU A 358 -9.28 -35.52 -6.55
C LEU A 358 -10.44 -34.91 -7.34
N ASN A 359 -10.11 -33.98 -8.22
CA ASN A 359 -11.07 -33.40 -9.15
C ASN A 359 -11.31 -34.33 -10.35
N PRO A 360 -12.43 -34.17 -11.09
CA PRO A 360 -12.77 -35.02 -12.25
C PRO A 360 -11.68 -35.12 -13.33
N SER A 361 -10.86 -34.09 -13.47
CA SER A 361 -9.76 -34.05 -14.45
C SER A 361 -8.46 -34.72 -13.99
N ASN A 362 -8.46 -35.40 -12.83
CA ASN A 362 -7.25 -36.01 -12.32
C ASN A 362 -7.00 -37.38 -13.00
N GLU A 363 -5.81 -37.54 -13.57
CA GLU A 363 -5.39 -38.76 -14.28
C GLU A 363 -5.46 -40.05 -13.44
N LEU A 364 -5.49 -39.93 -12.12
CA LEU A 364 -5.54 -41.04 -11.18
C LEU A 364 -6.93 -41.65 -11.05
N LEU A 365 -7.99 -40.91 -11.39
CA LEU A 365 -9.37 -41.35 -11.15
C LEU A 365 -9.69 -42.72 -11.78
N SER A 366 -9.29 -42.93 -13.03
CA SER A 366 -9.52 -44.19 -13.76
C SER A 366 -8.72 -45.38 -13.24
N LYS A 367 -7.68 -45.13 -12.45
CA LYS A 367 -6.74 -46.14 -11.93
C LYS A 367 -6.78 -46.26 -10.40
N LEU A 368 -7.61 -45.44 -9.75
CA LEU A 368 -7.66 -45.36 -8.29
C LEU A 368 -8.18 -46.64 -7.67
N LYS A 369 -7.35 -47.29 -6.81
CA LYS A 369 -7.71 -48.49 -6.05
C LYS A 369 -7.09 -48.50 -4.68
N ILE A 370 -7.72 -49.16 -3.73
CA ILE A 370 -7.18 -49.39 -2.39
C ILE A 370 -5.88 -50.16 -2.48
N GLY A 371 -4.89 -49.80 -1.66
CA GLY A 371 -3.53 -50.36 -1.66
C GLY A 371 -2.58 -49.74 -2.67
N MET A 372 -3.05 -48.88 -3.58
CA MET A 372 -2.24 -48.20 -4.57
C MET A 372 -1.20 -47.28 -3.92
N GLU A 373 0.05 -47.41 -4.32
CA GLU A 373 1.09 -46.45 -3.88
C GLU A 373 1.01 -45.13 -4.67
N VAL A 374 0.98 -44.03 -3.92
CA VAL A 374 0.83 -42.69 -4.45
C VAL A 374 1.84 -41.73 -3.84
N ARG A 375 2.24 -40.74 -4.62
CA ARG A 375 2.97 -39.57 -4.12
C ARG A 375 1.99 -38.43 -3.89
N PHE A 376 2.07 -37.78 -2.75
CA PHE A 376 1.17 -36.67 -2.40
C PHE A 376 1.91 -35.58 -1.65
N LYS A 377 1.31 -34.38 -1.58
CA LYS A 377 1.82 -33.25 -0.81
C LYS A 377 0.90 -32.94 0.34
N MET A 378 1.46 -32.75 1.54
CA MET A 378 0.68 -32.23 2.68
C MET A 378 0.35 -30.76 2.42
N GLN A 379 -0.91 -30.40 2.58
CA GLN A 379 -1.31 -28.99 2.66
C GLN A 379 -1.37 -28.57 4.14
N PRO A 380 -0.95 -27.34 4.46
CA PRO A 380 -1.13 -26.84 5.81
C PRO A 380 -2.60 -26.81 6.19
N PRO A 381 -2.98 -27.04 7.44
CA PRO A 381 -4.36 -26.92 7.91
C PRO A 381 -4.89 -25.52 7.60
N LYS A 382 -6.13 -25.44 7.11
CA LYS A 382 -6.82 -24.15 6.96
C LYS A 382 -7.09 -23.55 8.35
N GLU A 383 -7.07 -22.22 8.44
CA GLU A 383 -7.18 -21.43 9.67
C GLU A 383 -8.35 -21.79 10.63
N ASN A 384 -9.32 -22.60 10.19
CA ASN A 384 -10.47 -23.02 10.98
C ASN A 384 -10.31 -24.42 11.63
N GLY A 385 -9.09 -24.88 11.88
CA GLY A 385 -8.86 -26.15 12.60
C GLY A 385 -9.24 -27.43 11.84
N LYS A 386 -9.71 -27.34 10.61
CA LYS A 386 -9.99 -28.50 9.77
C LYS A 386 -8.70 -29.10 9.24
N LYS A 387 -8.50 -30.41 9.43
CA LYS A 387 -7.36 -31.16 8.91
C LYS A 387 -7.15 -30.88 7.43
N GLY A 388 -5.90 -30.67 7.03
CA GLY A 388 -5.52 -30.37 5.65
C GLY A 388 -6.00 -31.43 4.66
N ILE A 389 -6.52 -30.99 3.53
CA ILE A 389 -6.95 -31.83 2.41
C ILE A 389 -5.85 -31.77 1.39
N THR A 390 -5.26 -32.92 0.98
CA THR A 390 -4.35 -32.93 -0.15
C THR A 390 -5.09 -33.19 -1.44
N SER A 391 -4.91 -32.31 -2.43
CA SER A 391 -5.40 -32.48 -3.81
C SER A 391 -4.28 -32.86 -4.78
N TYR A 392 -3.01 -32.84 -4.30
CA TYR A 392 -1.84 -33.18 -5.11
C TYR A 392 -1.45 -34.64 -4.88
N VAL A 393 -2.18 -35.55 -5.53
CA VAL A 393 -1.90 -36.98 -5.50
C VAL A 393 -1.53 -37.43 -6.92
N LYS A 394 -0.41 -38.12 -7.08
CA LYS A 394 0.07 -38.67 -8.35
C LYS A 394 0.43 -40.15 -8.21
N PRO A 395 0.31 -40.97 -9.29
CA PRO A 395 0.79 -42.34 -9.25
C PRO A 395 2.29 -42.40 -9.05
N MET A 396 2.79 -43.48 -8.44
CA MET A 396 4.20 -43.80 -8.50
C MET A 396 4.52 -44.21 -9.96
N LYS A 397 5.48 -43.53 -10.58
CA LYS A 397 6.10 -44.04 -11.82
C LYS A 397 7.16 -45.02 -11.39
N TYR A 398 6.97 -46.29 -11.67
CA TYR A 398 8.03 -47.25 -11.67
C TYR A 398 8.82 -47.04 -12.97
N ASN A 399 10.09 -46.67 -12.87
CA ASN A 399 11.01 -46.71 -14.01
C ASN A 399 11.28 -48.15 -14.35
#